data_78430c9a9e1af0e6fcd06e75b1c9e73f
#
_entry.id   78430c9a9e1af0e6fcd06e75b1c9e73f
#
_cell.length_a   1.000
_cell.length_b   1.000
_cell.length_c   1.000
_cell.angle_alpha   90.00
_cell.angle_beta   90.00
_cell.angle_gamma   90.00
#
_symmetry.space_group_name_H-M   'P 1'
#
loop_
_entity.id
_entity.type
_entity.pdbx_description
1 polymer ?
#
loop_
_entity_poly.entity_id
_entity_poly.type
_entity_poly.pdbx_seq_one_letter_code
_entity_poly.pdbx_strand_id
1 'polypeptide(L)'
;VIAAAAAWHFHPTWIEALAQNSRASAQAAVGPTTVAAAQNESPFLVQARQADAKTCAGVYQTLGTVAVEGSQFATQAIWSKTEADNRAIQGMTGMTYNAGTYVGPAAGVVFASPTGEKCEGIMVRVVPFQQNCEAVTALLPKGSAASSKLSEVAIYNADPGLQVMLIPAGTGCTALTILRAGGR
;
A
#
# COMPACT_ATOMS: atom_id res chain seq x y z
N VAL A 1 -29.39 -24.51 40.38
CA VAL A 1 -28.65 -23.28 40.07
C VAL A 1 -28.07 -23.47 38.67
N ILE A 2 -28.70 -22.88 37.67
CA ILE A 2 -28.24 -22.93 36.26
C ILE A 2 -27.57 -21.60 35.96
N ALA A 3 -26.25 -21.63 35.73
CA ALA A 3 -25.50 -20.48 35.32
C ALA A 3 -25.61 -20.32 33.78
N ALA A 4 -26.27 -19.27 33.32
CA ALA A 4 -26.33 -18.89 31.92
C ALA A 4 -25.03 -18.13 31.56
N ALA A 5 -24.21 -18.71 30.70
CA ALA A 5 -23.06 -18.05 30.10
C ALA A 5 -23.55 -17.10 28.99
N ALA A 6 -23.48 -15.80 29.22
CA ALA A 6 -23.72 -14.79 28.21
C ALA A 6 -22.52 -14.73 27.24
N ALA A 7 -22.68 -15.28 26.03
CA ALA A 7 -21.74 -15.11 24.95
C ALA A 7 -21.86 -13.65 24.43
N TRP A 8 -20.85 -12.84 24.69
CA TRP A 8 -20.73 -11.52 24.12
C TRP A 8 -20.28 -11.65 22.66
N HIS A 9 -21.22 -11.55 21.73
CA HIS A 9 -20.88 -11.38 20.31
C HIS A 9 -20.40 -9.94 20.10
N PHE A 10 -19.11 -9.76 20.05
CA PHE A 10 -18.50 -8.53 19.51
C PHE A 10 -18.71 -8.53 17.99
N HIS A 11 -19.78 -7.88 17.50
CA HIS A 11 -19.89 -7.48 16.11
C HIS A 11 -19.18 -6.12 15.97
N PRO A 12 -18.09 -6.03 15.22
CA PRO A 12 -17.45 -4.75 14.99
C PRO A 12 -18.29 -3.92 14.00
N THR A 13 -19.19 -3.11 14.54
CA THR A 13 -20.11 -2.22 13.78
C THR A 13 -19.42 -1.21 12.87
N TRP A 14 -18.12 -1.00 13.05
CA TRP A 14 -17.34 -0.11 12.20
C TRP A 14 -17.10 -0.66 10.78
N ILE A 15 -17.12 -1.97 10.56
CA ILE A 15 -17.00 -2.58 9.22
C ILE A 15 -18.25 -2.30 8.39
N GLU A 16 -19.44 -2.30 8.99
CA GLU A 16 -20.69 -1.98 8.29
C GLU A 16 -20.79 -0.49 7.95
N ALA A 17 -20.28 0.41 8.80
CA ALA A 17 -20.23 1.83 8.54
C ALA A 17 -19.34 2.19 7.34
N LEU A 18 -18.22 1.48 7.14
CA LEU A 18 -17.34 1.63 5.97
C LEU A 18 -18.02 1.13 4.69
N ALA A 19 -18.81 0.04 4.76
CA ALA A 19 -19.52 -0.50 3.61
C ALA A 19 -20.70 0.38 3.14
N GLN A 20 -21.34 1.10 4.03
CA GLN A 20 -22.47 1.99 3.69
C GLN A 20 -22.01 3.33 3.13
N ASN A 21 -20.89 3.89 3.61
CA ASN A 21 -20.36 5.15 3.09
C ASN A 21 -19.74 5.02 1.70
N SER A 22 -19.31 3.79 1.32
CA SER A 22 -18.75 3.48 0.00
C SER A 22 -19.80 3.51 -1.12
N ARG A 23 -21.09 3.38 -0.81
CA ARG A 23 -22.16 3.34 -1.82
C ARG A 23 -22.58 4.71 -2.34
N ALA A 24 -22.30 5.79 -1.61
CA ALA A 24 -22.70 7.14 -1.98
C ALA A 24 -21.70 7.91 -2.85
N SER A 25 -20.45 7.41 -2.99
CA SER A 25 -19.37 8.11 -3.70
C SER A 25 -18.73 7.30 -4.84
N ALA A 26 -19.12 6.06 -5.07
CA ALA A 26 -18.42 5.15 -5.96
C ALA A 26 -19.15 4.93 -7.30
N GLN A 27 -19.16 5.95 -8.13
CA GLN A 27 -19.10 5.71 -9.58
C GLN A 27 -17.65 5.83 -10.04
N ALA A 28 -16.74 5.06 -9.41
CA ALA A 28 -15.41 4.82 -9.91
C ALA A 28 -15.49 3.80 -11.04
N ALA A 29 -14.88 4.08 -12.18
CA ALA A 29 -14.70 3.08 -13.22
C ALA A 29 -13.70 2.04 -12.71
N VAL A 30 -14.18 0.90 -12.25
CA VAL A 30 -13.35 -0.26 -11.94
C VAL A 30 -13.16 -1.03 -13.23
N GLY A 31 -12.01 -0.86 -13.88
CA GLY A 31 -11.55 -1.73 -14.95
C GLY A 31 -10.41 -2.60 -14.42
N PRO A 32 -10.52 -3.93 -14.36
CA PRO A 32 -9.37 -4.78 -14.12
C PRO A 32 -8.47 -4.72 -15.36
N THR A 33 -7.36 -3.99 -15.28
CA THR A 33 -6.33 -4.06 -16.32
C THR A 33 -5.33 -5.12 -15.90
N THR A 34 -5.54 -6.35 -16.37
CA THR A 34 -4.49 -7.38 -16.36
C THR A 34 -3.51 -7.00 -17.46
N VAL A 35 -2.42 -6.33 -17.10
CA VAL A 35 -1.35 -6.03 -18.04
C VAL A 35 -0.35 -7.19 -17.98
N ALA A 36 -0.45 -8.11 -18.94
CA ALA A 36 0.65 -9.02 -19.26
C ALA A 36 1.87 -8.18 -19.67
N ALA A 37 3.04 -8.56 -19.17
CA ALA A 37 4.31 -7.87 -19.42
C ALA A 37 4.67 -7.90 -20.91
N ALA A 38 4.23 -6.89 -21.65
CA ALA A 38 4.71 -6.55 -22.97
C ALA A 38 4.31 -5.10 -23.24
N GLN A 39 5.12 -4.17 -22.75
CA GLN A 39 5.33 -2.86 -23.35
C GLN A 39 6.20 -2.02 -22.40
N ASN A 40 7.12 -1.22 -22.94
CA ASN A 40 8.12 -0.40 -22.26
C ASN A 40 7.58 0.70 -21.34
N GLU A 41 6.31 0.67 -20.96
CA GLU A 41 5.67 1.70 -20.16
C GLU A 41 5.06 1.15 -18.86
N SER A 42 5.34 1.87 -17.77
CA SER A 42 4.80 1.53 -16.45
C SER A 42 3.27 1.54 -16.45
N PRO A 43 2.60 0.47 -15.97
CA PRO A 43 1.14 0.43 -15.86
C PRO A 43 0.58 1.56 -15.00
N PHE A 44 1.34 2.06 -14.04
CA PHE A 44 0.95 3.22 -13.22
C PHE A 44 0.89 4.50 -14.05
N LEU A 45 1.82 4.70 -15.00
CA LEU A 45 1.76 5.84 -15.90
C LEU A 45 0.56 5.74 -16.86
N VAL A 46 0.26 4.53 -17.34
CA VAL A 46 -0.93 4.28 -18.15
C VAL A 46 -2.21 4.62 -17.37
N GLN A 47 -2.31 4.18 -16.11
CA GLN A 47 -3.44 4.49 -15.23
C GLN A 47 -3.57 6.01 -14.97
N ALA A 48 -2.46 6.71 -14.70
CA ALA A 48 -2.49 8.15 -14.47
C ALA A 48 -2.99 8.91 -15.72
N ARG A 49 -2.60 8.48 -16.93
CA ARG A 49 -3.11 9.06 -18.18
C ARG A 49 -4.57 8.76 -18.43
N GLN A 50 -5.01 7.53 -18.17
CA GLN A 50 -6.43 7.16 -18.26
C GLN A 50 -7.29 7.97 -17.29
N ALA A 51 -6.73 8.32 -16.15
CA ALA A 51 -7.37 9.17 -15.15
C ALA A 51 -7.33 10.67 -15.49
N ASP A 52 -6.54 11.10 -16.48
CA ASP A 52 -6.18 12.52 -16.73
C ASP A 52 -5.52 13.21 -15.52
N ALA A 53 -4.81 12.45 -14.67
CA ALA A 53 -4.13 12.92 -13.47
C ALA A 53 -2.70 13.41 -13.81
N LYS A 54 -2.58 14.50 -14.56
CA LYS A 54 -1.32 14.99 -15.14
C LYS A 54 -0.32 15.44 -14.06
N THR A 55 -0.80 16.25 -13.11
CA THR A 55 0.02 16.81 -12.02
C THR A 55 0.66 15.69 -11.18
N CYS A 56 -0.03 14.58 -10.98
CA CYS A 56 0.44 13.48 -10.15
C CYS A 56 1.05 12.29 -10.91
N ALA A 57 1.06 12.29 -12.23
CA ALA A 57 1.49 11.15 -13.03
C ALA A 57 2.91 10.66 -12.68
N GLY A 58 3.88 11.57 -12.53
CA GLY A 58 5.26 11.23 -12.20
C GLY A 58 5.43 10.66 -10.79
N VAL A 59 4.79 11.26 -9.78
CA VAL A 59 4.83 10.78 -8.39
C VAL A 59 4.16 9.41 -8.27
N TYR A 60 2.98 9.26 -8.87
CA TYR A 60 2.23 8.01 -8.87
C TYR A 60 3.00 6.87 -9.55
N GLN A 61 3.60 7.15 -10.72
CA GLN A 61 4.45 6.19 -11.42
C GLN A 61 5.66 5.76 -10.59
N THR A 62 6.40 6.72 -10.02
CA THR A 62 7.60 6.43 -9.21
C THR A 62 7.26 5.53 -8.03
N LEU A 63 6.25 5.92 -7.24
CA LEU A 63 5.82 5.15 -6.09
C LEU A 63 5.30 3.76 -6.47
N GLY A 64 4.54 3.67 -7.57
CA GLY A 64 4.01 2.41 -8.07
C GLY A 64 5.11 1.46 -8.52
N THR A 65 6.13 1.95 -9.21
CA THR A 65 7.28 1.16 -9.64
C THR A 65 8.04 0.60 -8.45
N VAL A 66 8.29 1.41 -7.43
CA VAL A 66 8.95 0.96 -6.18
C VAL A 66 8.07 -0.04 -5.43
N ALA A 67 6.76 0.16 -5.41
CA ALA A 67 5.83 -0.74 -4.71
C ALA A 67 5.93 -2.18 -5.21
N VAL A 68 6.08 -2.38 -6.53
CA VAL A 68 6.02 -3.70 -7.17
C VAL A 68 7.40 -4.27 -7.55
N GLU A 69 8.47 -3.57 -7.21
CA GLU A 69 9.84 -3.94 -7.57
C GLU A 69 10.17 -5.40 -7.17
N GLY A 70 10.72 -6.16 -8.11
CA GLY A 70 11.13 -7.55 -7.91
C GLY A 70 9.99 -8.58 -7.83
N SER A 71 8.74 -8.18 -8.10
CA SER A 71 7.57 -9.06 -8.03
C SER A 71 6.89 -9.26 -9.38
N GLN A 72 6.15 -10.36 -9.52
CA GLN A 72 5.04 -10.44 -10.45
C GLN A 72 3.83 -9.77 -9.80
N PHE A 73 3.08 -8.94 -10.55
CA PHE A 73 2.00 -8.16 -9.94
C PHE A 73 0.83 -7.94 -10.89
N ALA A 74 -0.31 -7.64 -10.28
CA ALA A 74 -1.47 -7.02 -10.92
C ALA A 74 -1.83 -5.75 -10.17
N THR A 75 -2.30 -4.74 -10.89
CA THR A 75 -2.69 -3.46 -10.29
C THR A 75 -4.02 -2.97 -10.84
N GLN A 76 -4.77 -2.28 -10.01
CA GLN A 76 -5.95 -1.51 -10.39
C GLN A 76 -5.88 -0.12 -9.78
N ALA A 77 -6.47 0.87 -10.44
CA ALA A 77 -6.51 2.24 -9.95
C ALA A 77 -7.93 2.74 -9.78
N ILE A 78 -8.11 3.66 -8.85
CA ILE A 78 -9.35 4.37 -8.58
C ILE A 78 -9.05 5.87 -8.63
N TRP A 79 -9.89 6.61 -9.33
CA TRP A 79 -9.77 8.07 -9.45
C TRP A 79 -11.14 8.73 -9.61
N SER A 80 -11.21 10.04 -9.42
CA SER A 80 -12.41 10.82 -9.71
C SER A 80 -12.63 10.95 -11.20
N LYS A 81 -13.86 10.74 -11.70
CA LYS A 81 -14.21 10.97 -13.11
C LYS A 81 -14.33 12.46 -13.46
N THR A 82 -14.51 13.29 -12.44
CA THR A 82 -14.59 14.74 -12.57
C THR A 82 -13.42 15.38 -11.85
N GLU A 83 -12.77 16.36 -12.47
CA GLU A 83 -11.63 17.09 -11.88
C GLU A 83 -10.48 16.15 -11.44
N ALA A 84 -10.17 15.12 -12.23
CA ALA A 84 -9.20 14.09 -11.85
C ALA A 84 -7.82 14.69 -11.51
N ASP A 85 -7.38 15.73 -12.23
CA ASP A 85 -6.09 16.39 -11.98
C ASP A 85 -6.09 17.29 -10.72
N ASN A 86 -7.26 17.51 -10.10
CA ASN A 86 -7.41 18.21 -8.82
C ASN A 86 -7.72 17.25 -7.66
N ARG A 87 -7.75 15.94 -7.93
CA ARG A 87 -8.11 14.92 -6.96
C ARG A 87 -7.05 13.83 -6.87
N ALA A 88 -7.12 13.07 -5.78
CA ALA A 88 -6.20 11.96 -5.58
C ALA A 88 -6.47 10.81 -6.57
N ILE A 89 -5.37 10.15 -7.00
CA ILE A 89 -5.38 8.84 -7.63
C ILE A 89 -4.85 7.81 -6.65
N GLN A 90 -5.52 6.65 -6.58
CA GLN A 90 -5.14 5.53 -5.72
C GLN A 90 -4.94 4.28 -6.56
N GLY A 91 -3.80 3.62 -6.40
CA GLY A 91 -3.51 2.29 -6.94
C GLY A 91 -3.50 1.23 -5.85
N MET A 92 -4.05 0.06 -6.14
CA MET A 92 -3.92 -1.15 -5.32
C MET A 92 -3.16 -2.20 -6.11
N THR A 93 -2.23 -2.89 -5.47
CA THR A 93 -1.40 -3.92 -6.10
C THR A 93 -1.45 -5.21 -5.32
N GLY A 94 -1.67 -6.32 -6.03
CA GLY A 94 -1.40 -7.66 -5.54
C GLY A 94 -0.08 -8.16 -6.16
N MET A 95 0.82 -8.70 -5.35
CA MET A 95 2.16 -9.08 -5.74
C MET A 95 2.46 -10.52 -5.36
N THR A 96 3.33 -11.17 -6.13
CA THR A 96 3.92 -12.47 -5.81
C THR A 96 5.43 -12.41 -6.04
N TYR A 97 6.19 -12.65 -4.99
CA TYR A 97 7.64 -12.80 -5.06
C TYR A 97 7.98 -14.29 -5.22
N ASN A 98 8.77 -14.61 -6.24
CA ASN A 98 9.16 -15.99 -6.55
C ASN A 98 10.64 -16.29 -6.21
N ALA A 99 11.40 -15.28 -5.80
CA ALA A 99 12.82 -15.38 -5.45
C ALA A 99 13.23 -14.26 -4.50
N GLY A 100 14.42 -14.39 -3.91
CA GLY A 100 15.01 -13.39 -3.02
C GLY A 100 14.84 -13.73 -1.53
N THR A 101 14.90 -12.72 -0.70
CA THR A 101 14.81 -12.85 0.76
C THR A 101 13.39 -13.14 1.26
N TYR A 102 12.41 -12.92 0.40
CA TYR A 102 11.01 -13.22 0.64
C TYR A 102 10.41 -13.94 -0.58
N VAL A 103 9.69 -15.02 -0.36
CA VAL A 103 8.90 -15.73 -1.37
C VAL A 103 7.47 -15.83 -0.87
N GLY A 104 6.51 -15.39 -1.68
CA GLY A 104 5.10 -15.41 -1.30
C GLY A 104 4.31 -14.19 -1.76
N PRO A 105 3.02 -14.10 -1.36
CA PRO A 105 2.14 -13.01 -1.72
C PRO A 105 2.41 -11.76 -0.87
N ALA A 106 2.24 -10.60 -1.49
CA ALA A 106 2.29 -9.29 -0.82
C ALA A 106 1.22 -8.37 -1.41
N ALA A 107 0.96 -7.27 -0.74
CA ALA A 107 0.02 -6.26 -1.21
C ALA A 107 0.60 -4.85 -1.07
N GLY A 108 0.11 -3.92 -1.86
CA GLY A 108 0.49 -2.53 -1.75
C GLY A 108 -0.61 -1.56 -2.14
N VAL A 109 -0.48 -0.34 -1.64
CA VAL A 109 -1.30 0.80 -2.01
C VAL A 109 -0.38 1.95 -2.37
N VAL A 110 -0.69 2.61 -3.47
CA VAL A 110 -0.05 3.85 -3.90
C VAL A 110 -1.13 4.93 -3.93
N PHE A 111 -0.84 6.05 -3.31
CA PHE A 111 -1.73 7.19 -3.28
C PHE A 111 -0.95 8.44 -3.68
N ALA A 112 -1.49 9.23 -4.59
CA ALA A 112 -0.92 10.51 -4.99
C ALA A 112 -2.02 11.56 -5.10
N SER A 113 -1.74 12.76 -4.60
CA SER A 113 -2.72 13.85 -4.54
C SER A 113 -2.05 15.17 -4.91
N PRO A 114 -2.69 15.99 -5.75
CA PRO A 114 -2.19 17.33 -6.05
C PRO A 114 -2.25 18.23 -4.81
N THR A 115 -1.22 19.06 -4.65
CA THR A 115 -1.09 20.09 -3.61
C THR A 115 -0.73 21.41 -4.32
N GLY A 116 -1.75 22.08 -4.88
CA GLY A 116 -1.56 23.19 -5.83
C GLY A 116 -1.00 22.66 -7.15
N GLU A 117 0.09 23.26 -7.63
CA GLU A 117 0.78 22.85 -8.87
C GLU A 117 1.75 21.67 -8.67
N LYS A 118 1.91 21.20 -7.45
CA LYS A 118 2.80 20.08 -7.09
C LYS A 118 1.97 18.83 -6.78
N CYS A 119 2.66 17.70 -6.64
CA CYS A 119 2.03 16.46 -6.21
C CYS A 119 2.79 15.86 -5.04
N GLU A 120 2.05 15.33 -4.09
CA GLU A 120 2.56 14.51 -2.99
C GLU A 120 1.94 13.12 -3.06
N GLY A 121 2.71 12.12 -2.63
CA GLY A 121 2.24 10.75 -2.62
C GLY A 121 2.86 9.90 -1.52
N ILE A 122 2.19 8.78 -1.28
CA ILE A 122 2.66 7.76 -0.35
C ILE A 122 2.44 6.37 -0.96
N MET A 123 3.41 5.51 -0.75
CA MET A 123 3.30 4.08 -1.01
C MET A 123 3.34 3.33 0.31
N VAL A 124 2.46 2.36 0.46
CA VAL A 124 2.49 1.37 1.55
C VAL A 124 2.56 -0.02 0.92
N ARG A 125 3.56 -0.81 1.32
CA ARG A 125 3.70 -2.20 0.92
C ARG A 125 3.68 -3.09 2.16
N VAL A 126 2.91 -4.16 2.10
CA VAL A 126 2.71 -5.13 3.20
C VAL A 126 3.25 -6.47 2.77
N VAL A 127 4.19 -7.01 3.55
CA VAL A 127 4.85 -8.30 3.31
C VAL A 127 4.75 -9.16 4.58
N PRO A 128 4.03 -10.29 4.55
CA PRO A 128 3.87 -11.19 5.68
C PRO A 128 4.98 -12.26 5.70
N PHE A 129 5.97 -12.10 6.57
CA PHE A 129 7.05 -13.08 6.77
C PHE A 129 6.64 -14.20 7.71
N GLN A 130 7.12 -15.42 7.44
CA GLN A 130 6.97 -16.55 8.36
C GLN A 130 7.96 -16.48 9.54
N GLN A 131 9.08 -15.77 9.35
CA GLN A 131 10.08 -15.53 10.40
C GLN A 131 9.58 -14.48 11.39
N ASN A 132 10.05 -14.55 12.63
CA ASN A 132 9.77 -13.53 13.65
C ASN A 132 10.39 -12.17 13.27
N CYS A 133 9.94 -11.10 13.92
CA CYS A 133 10.39 -9.73 13.59
C CYS A 133 11.88 -9.49 13.85
N GLU A 134 12.50 -10.21 14.77
CA GLU A 134 13.95 -10.11 15.00
C GLU A 134 14.72 -10.60 13.76
N ALA A 135 14.35 -11.76 13.21
CA ALA A 135 14.94 -12.27 11.97
C ALA A 135 14.67 -11.34 10.77
N VAL A 136 13.46 -10.76 10.67
CA VAL A 136 13.11 -9.80 9.61
C VAL A 136 13.91 -8.50 9.72
N THR A 137 14.27 -8.06 10.93
CA THR A 137 15.15 -6.89 11.12
C THR A 137 16.49 -7.06 10.40
N ALA A 138 17.05 -8.27 10.38
CA ALA A 138 18.31 -8.56 9.67
C ALA A 138 18.20 -8.49 8.14
N LEU A 139 16.96 -8.50 7.59
CA LEU A 139 16.68 -8.37 6.14
C LEU A 139 16.48 -6.92 5.70
N LEU A 140 16.40 -5.98 6.63
CA LEU A 140 16.25 -4.56 6.29
C LEU A 140 17.47 -4.05 5.50
N PRO A 141 17.30 -3.02 4.64
CA PRO A 141 18.41 -2.40 3.92
C PRO A 141 19.57 -2.04 4.86
N LYS A 142 20.80 -2.16 4.37
CA LYS A 142 21.99 -1.75 5.13
C LYS A 142 21.89 -0.26 5.50
N GLY A 143 22.17 0.07 6.75
CA GLY A 143 22.04 1.42 7.27
C GLY A 143 20.67 1.73 7.90
N SER A 144 19.73 0.80 7.86
CA SER A 144 18.47 0.94 8.59
C SER A 144 18.73 1.11 10.09
N ALA A 145 18.12 2.13 10.68
CA ALA A 145 18.26 2.43 12.11
C ALA A 145 16.89 2.36 12.80
N ALA A 146 16.85 1.76 13.99
CA ALA A 146 15.69 1.83 14.84
C ALA A 146 15.42 3.30 15.19
N SER A 147 14.20 3.77 14.90
CA SER A 147 13.79 5.16 15.08
C SER A 147 12.96 5.34 16.34
N SER A 148 11.93 4.52 16.48
CA SER A 148 10.98 4.61 17.60
C SER A 148 10.19 3.31 17.73
N LYS A 149 9.33 3.27 18.74
CA LYS A 149 8.35 2.21 18.95
C LYS A 149 6.98 2.85 19.21
N LEU A 150 5.97 2.42 18.49
CA LEU A 150 4.58 2.81 18.73
C LEU A 150 3.86 1.60 19.32
N SER A 151 3.57 1.65 20.62
CA SER A 151 3.12 0.47 21.35
C SER A 151 4.11 -0.68 21.14
N GLU A 152 3.65 -1.84 20.62
CA GLU A 152 4.51 -3.00 20.34
C GLU A 152 5.13 -2.99 18.93
N VAL A 153 4.83 -1.98 18.10
CA VAL A 153 5.30 -1.90 16.71
C VAL A 153 6.61 -1.13 16.64
N ALA A 154 7.69 -1.81 16.24
CA ALA A 154 8.98 -1.18 16.00
C ALA A 154 9.02 -0.46 14.66
N ILE A 155 9.61 0.74 14.63
CA ILE A 155 9.77 1.57 13.43
C ILE A 155 11.26 1.75 13.14
N TYR A 156 11.62 1.55 11.89
CA TYR A 156 12.97 1.72 11.34
C TYR A 156 12.96 2.77 10.23
N ASN A 157 13.95 3.65 10.22
CA ASN A 157 14.26 4.49 9.07
C ASN A 157 15.29 3.74 8.23
N ALA A 158 14.98 3.47 6.96
CA ALA A 158 15.84 2.71 6.06
C ALA A 158 16.61 3.63 5.08
N ASP A 159 15.93 4.64 4.53
CA ASP A 159 16.47 5.66 3.63
C ASP A 159 15.70 6.98 3.82
N PRO A 160 16.16 8.11 3.28
CA PRO A 160 15.39 9.34 3.32
C PRO A 160 13.97 9.13 2.75
N GLY A 161 12.96 9.23 3.62
CA GLY A 161 11.55 9.05 3.28
C GLY A 161 11.06 7.60 3.32
N LEU A 162 11.94 6.60 3.50
CA LEU A 162 11.59 5.19 3.62
C LEU A 162 11.54 4.77 5.10
N GLN A 163 10.38 4.33 5.53
CA GLN A 163 10.17 3.79 6.87
C GLN A 163 9.65 2.34 6.79
N VAL A 164 10.05 1.52 7.76
CA VAL A 164 9.55 0.15 7.90
C VAL A 164 8.99 -0.04 9.29
N MET A 165 7.76 -0.52 9.37
CA MET A 165 7.12 -0.94 10.61
C MET A 165 7.10 -2.45 10.67
N LEU A 166 7.53 -3.04 11.78
CA LEU A 166 7.51 -4.48 11.98
C LEU A 166 6.44 -4.83 13.03
N ILE A 167 5.44 -5.60 12.62
CA ILE A 167 4.30 -5.99 13.44
C ILE A 167 4.40 -7.49 13.72
N PRO A 168 4.59 -7.91 14.99
CA PRO A 168 4.53 -9.32 15.35
C PRO A 168 3.15 -9.90 15.03
N ALA A 169 3.11 -11.05 14.35
CA ALA A 169 1.90 -11.74 13.92
C ALA A 169 2.01 -13.25 14.22
N GLY A 170 1.61 -13.64 15.42
CA GLY A 170 1.83 -15.01 15.91
C GLY A 170 3.33 -15.34 15.98
N THR A 171 3.76 -16.39 15.27
CA THR A 171 5.18 -16.75 15.13
C THR A 171 5.90 -15.99 14.02
N GLY A 172 5.16 -15.26 13.16
CA GLY A 172 5.66 -14.51 12.02
C GLY A 172 5.79 -13.01 12.29
N CYS A 173 6.07 -12.27 11.22
CA CYS A 173 6.21 -10.81 11.23
C CYS A 173 5.60 -10.20 9.97
N THR A 174 4.78 -9.18 10.13
CA THR A 174 4.32 -8.38 8.99
C THR A 174 5.16 -7.11 8.89
N ALA A 175 5.85 -6.92 7.77
CA ALA A 175 6.56 -5.69 7.47
C ALA A 175 5.67 -4.76 6.64
N LEU A 176 5.47 -3.53 7.13
CA LEU A 176 4.90 -2.42 6.37
C LEU A 176 6.04 -1.50 5.95
N THR A 177 6.25 -1.38 4.64
CA THR A 177 7.16 -0.39 4.07
C THR A 177 6.37 0.82 3.65
N ILE A 178 6.78 2.00 4.08
CA ILE A 178 6.15 3.29 3.78
C ILE A 178 7.18 4.18 3.10
N LEU A 179 6.86 4.65 1.89
CA LEU A 179 7.69 5.60 1.14
C LEU A 179 6.86 6.83 0.80
N ARG A 180 7.44 8.01 1.00
CA ARG A 180 6.85 9.29 0.60
C ARG A 180 7.62 9.89 -0.57
N ALA A 181 6.92 10.49 -1.52
CA ALA A 181 7.49 11.20 -2.65
C ALA A 181 6.71 12.50 -2.94
N GLY A 182 7.40 13.46 -3.54
CA GLY A 182 6.82 14.78 -3.86
C GLY A 182 7.14 15.87 -2.83
N GLY A 183 6.65 17.08 -3.03
CA GLY A 183 6.61 18.14 -2.00
C GLY A 183 7.91 18.87 -1.68
N ARG A 184 8.83 19.09 -2.67
CA ARG A 184 9.94 20.05 -2.50
C ARG A 184 9.86 21.18 -3.48
#